data_db367f094f9b7326483129ce3d6e9bf9
#
_entry.id   db367f094f9b7326483129ce3d6e9bf9
#
_cell.length_a   1.000
_cell.length_b   1.000
_cell.length_c   1.000
_cell.angle_alpha   90.00
_cell.angle_beta   90.00
_cell.angle_gamma   90.00
#
_symmetry.space_group_name_H-M   'P 1'
#
loop_
_entity.id
_entity.type
_entity.pdbx_description
1 polymer ?
#
loop_
_entity_poly.entity_id
_entity_poly.type
_entity_poly.pdbx_seq_one_letter_code
_entity_poly.pdbx_strand_id
1 'polypeptide(L)'
;MDMCNREIVSYGVSQQPSAENIMNALNEAIKITSDCKYRRTFHSDQGWAYQMKAYSYKVKENKIFQSMSRKGNCHDNSVMENFFGIMKQEMYYGVVYYSYEQLKETIDKYIKYYKEKRIKEKLGWMSPVEYRLSLLAA
;
A
#
# COMPACT_ATOMS: atom_id res chain seq x y z
N MET A 1 2.09 -1.46 -0.33
CA MET A 1 3.16 -0.87 0.53
C MET A 1 4.42 -1.69 0.42
N ASP A 2 5.55 -1.07 0.29
CA ASP A 2 6.86 -1.71 0.39
C ASP A 2 7.16 -2.07 1.86
N MET A 3 7.56 -3.31 2.11
CA MET A 3 7.79 -3.80 3.47
C MET A 3 9.14 -3.33 4.04
N CYS A 4 10.09 -2.98 3.21
CA CYS A 4 11.41 -2.50 3.63
C CYS A 4 11.36 -1.05 4.13
N ASN A 5 10.89 -0.15 3.27
CA ASN A 5 10.90 1.29 3.53
C ASN A 5 9.53 1.87 3.94
N ARG A 6 8.48 1.05 3.97
CA ARG A 6 7.10 1.46 4.31
C ARG A 6 6.47 2.47 3.35
N GLU A 7 7.02 2.61 2.16
CA GLU A 7 6.48 3.49 1.13
C GLU A 7 5.19 2.92 0.53
N ILE A 8 4.19 3.76 0.31
CA ILE A 8 3.02 3.39 -0.47
C ILE A 8 3.42 3.39 -1.94
N VAL A 9 3.48 2.20 -2.53
CA VAL A 9 3.88 2.01 -3.93
C VAL A 9 2.76 2.42 -4.87
N SER A 10 1.56 1.94 -4.62
CA SER A 10 0.35 2.29 -5.36
C SER A 10 -0.88 2.17 -4.46
N TYR A 11 -1.95 2.83 -4.82
CA TYR A 11 -3.23 2.74 -4.11
C TYR A 11 -4.39 3.14 -5.02
N GLY A 12 -5.59 2.83 -4.61
CA GLY A 12 -6.81 3.29 -5.24
C GLY A 12 -7.82 3.71 -4.19
N VAL A 13 -8.61 4.73 -4.50
CA VAL A 13 -9.71 5.22 -3.67
C VAL A 13 -11.01 5.08 -4.45
N SER A 14 -12.01 4.45 -3.87
CA SER A 14 -13.34 4.31 -4.46
C SER A 14 -14.42 4.32 -3.39
N GLN A 15 -15.62 4.73 -3.75
CA GLN A 15 -16.77 4.78 -2.83
C GLN A 15 -17.25 3.37 -2.43
N GLN A 16 -17.05 2.41 -3.32
CA GLN A 16 -17.46 1.03 -3.11
C GLN A 16 -16.32 0.08 -3.46
N PRO A 17 -16.29 -1.13 -2.89
CA PRO A 17 -15.35 -2.15 -3.30
C PRO A 17 -15.43 -2.39 -4.81
N SER A 18 -14.31 -2.25 -5.51
CA SER A 18 -14.22 -2.31 -6.96
C SER A 18 -13.07 -3.20 -7.41
N ALA A 19 -13.39 -4.23 -8.18
CA ALA A 19 -12.37 -5.07 -8.81
C ALA A 19 -11.47 -4.26 -9.75
N GLU A 20 -12.04 -3.34 -10.50
CA GLU A 20 -11.30 -2.45 -11.40
C GLU A 20 -10.28 -1.59 -10.65
N ASN A 21 -10.70 -0.96 -9.56
CA ASN A 21 -9.82 -0.13 -8.73
C ASN A 21 -8.63 -0.93 -8.17
N ILE A 22 -8.88 -2.15 -7.72
CA ILE A 22 -7.84 -3.04 -7.20
C ILE A 22 -6.89 -3.49 -8.32
N MET A 23 -7.41 -3.84 -9.49
CA MET A 23 -6.60 -4.24 -10.63
C MET A 23 -5.77 -3.08 -11.18
N ASN A 24 -6.28 -1.84 -11.17
CA ASN A 24 -5.53 -0.66 -11.55
C ASN A 24 -4.37 -0.40 -10.57
N ALA A 25 -4.61 -0.48 -9.26
CA ALA A 25 -3.55 -0.36 -8.26
C ALA A 25 -2.51 -1.49 -8.39
N LEU A 26 -2.93 -2.72 -8.68
CA LEU A 26 -2.02 -3.83 -8.96
C LEU A 26 -1.14 -3.57 -10.18
N ASN A 27 -1.73 -3.13 -11.29
CA ASN A 27 -0.99 -2.84 -12.52
C ASN A 27 0.06 -1.74 -12.30
N GLU A 28 -0.30 -0.71 -11.56
CA GLU A 28 0.63 0.36 -11.21
C GLU A 28 1.77 -0.16 -10.31
N ALA A 29 1.46 -0.96 -9.29
CA ALA A 29 2.47 -1.58 -8.44
C ALA A 29 3.44 -2.47 -9.23
N ILE A 30 2.93 -3.26 -10.17
CA ILE A 30 3.74 -4.10 -11.06
C ILE A 30 4.69 -3.25 -11.90
N LYS A 31 4.18 -2.14 -12.48
CA LYS A 31 4.95 -1.21 -13.30
C LYS A 31 6.07 -0.53 -12.50
N ILE A 32 5.74 0.03 -11.33
CA ILE A 32 6.69 0.75 -10.47
C ILE A 32 7.81 -0.17 -9.98
N THR A 33 7.51 -1.45 -9.74
CA THR A 33 8.49 -2.43 -9.23
C THR A 33 9.11 -3.29 -10.32
N SER A 34 8.94 -2.93 -11.59
CA SER A 34 9.41 -3.76 -12.73
C SER A 34 10.93 -3.86 -12.84
N ASP A 35 11.66 -2.89 -12.30
CA ASP A 35 13.14 -2.84 -12.28
C ASP A 35 13.77 -3.66 -11.14
N CYS A 36 12.95 -4.25 -10.27
CA CYS A 36 13.43 -5.07 -9.17
C CYS A 36 14.19 -6.30 -9.69
N LYS A 37 15.46 -6.42 -9.30
CA LYS A 37 16.36 -7.51 -9.72
C LYS A 37 16.06 -8.86 -9.04
N TYR A 38 15.32 -8.83 -7.92
CA TYR A 38 14.98 -10.02 -7.15
C TYR A 38 13.53 -10.43 -7.38
N ARG A 39 13.20 -11.67 -6.98
CA ARG A 39 11.82 -12.15 -7.04
C ARG A 39 10.93 -11.31 -6.13
N ARG A 40 9.94 -10.65 -6.73
CA ARG A 40 8.93 -9.89 -6.00
C ARG A 40 7.94 -10.82 -5.32
N THR A 41 7.52 -10.46 -4.13
CA THR A 41 6.43 -11.13 -3.40
C THR A 41 5.37 -10.08 -3.06
N PHE A 42 4.13 -10.31 -3.47
CA PHE A 42 2.99 -9.48 -3.08
C PHE A 42 2.20 -10.25 -2.03
N HIS A 43 2.12 -9.67 -0.84
CA HIS A 43 1.41 -10.23 0.30
C HIS A 43 0.09 -9.49 0.53
N SER A 44 -0.97 -10.24 0.80
CA SER A 44 -2.29 -9.70 1.13
C SER A 44 -2.97 -10.52 2.22
N ASP A 45 -4.07 -10.01 2.76
CA ASP A 45 -5.04 -10.83 3.48
C ASP A 45 -5.78 -11.76 2.50
N GLN A 46 -6.78 -12.51 3.00
CA GLN A 46 -7.64 -13.37 2.20
C GLN A 46 -8.89 -12.65 1.67
N GLY A 47 -8.83 -11.34 1.47
CA GLY A 47 -9.92 -10.57 0.88
C GLY A 47 -10.32 -11.11 -0.50
N TRP A 48 -11.62 -11.00 -0.83
CA TRP A 48 -12.20 -11.55 -2.05
C TRP A 48 -11.45 -11.12 -3.33
N ALA A 49 -10.97 -9.88 -3.35
CA ALA A 49 -10.30 -9.32 -4.53
C ALA A 49 -8.97 -10.02 -4.83
N TYR A 50 -8.21 -10.38 -3.80
CA TYR A 50 -6.93 -11.07 -3.94
C TYR A 50 -7.08 -12.56 -4.30
N GLN A 51 -8.28 -13.11 -4.15
CA GLN A 51 -8.64 -14.46 -4.56
C GLN A 51 -9.22 -14.53 -5.98
N MET A 52 -9.44 -13.39 -6.63
CA MET A 52 -9.90 -13.35 -8.02
C MET A 52 -8.89 -14.03 -8.96
N LYS A 53 -9.39 -14.82 -9.90
CA LYS A 53 -8.55 -15.44 -10.94
C LYS A 53 -7.75 -14.41 -11.73
N ALA A 54 -8.35 -13.25 -12.05
CA ALA A 54 -7.69 -12.17 -12.75
C ALA A 54 -6.48 -11.61 -11.97
N TYR A 55 -6.61 -11.44 -10.65
CA TYR A 55 -5.52 -11.01 -9.79
C TYR A 55 -4.39 -12.04 -9.77
N SER A 56 -4.71 -13.29 -9.47
CA SER A 56 -3.73 -14.39 -9.40
C SER A 56 -3.03 -14.61 -10.74
N TYR A 57 -3.77 -14.54 -11.85
CA TYR A 57 -3.19 -14.65 -13.18
C TYR A 57 -2.20 -13.50 -13.45
N LYS A 58 -2.58 -12.26 -13.12
CA LYS A 58 -1.75 -11.07 -13.36
C LYS A 58 -0.42 -11.12 -12.58
N VAL A 59 -0.45 -11.49 -11.31
CA VAL A 59 0.79 -11.64 -10.52
C VAL A 59 1.67 -12.76 -11.03
N LYS A 60 1.08 -13.90 -11.42
CA LYS A 60 1.80 -15.04 -11.98
C LYS A 60 2.45 -14.71 -13.34
N GLU A 61 1.71 -14.06 -14.23
CA GLU A 61 2.20 -13.60 -15.54
C GLU A 61 3.45 -12.71 -15.39
N ASN A 62 3.49 -11.88 -14.38
CA ASN A 62 4.60 -10.97 -14.08
C ASN A 62 5.69 -11.61 -13.18
N LYS A 63 5.67 -12.92 -12.99
CA LYS A 63 6.63 -13.68 -12.17
C LYS A 63 6.73 -13.18 -10.72
N ILE A 64 5.59 -12.74 -10.18
CA ILE A 64 5.46 -12.28 -8.80
C ILE A 64 4.90 -13.44 -7.98
N PHE A 65 5.46 -13.68 -6.81
CA PHE A 65 4.93 -14.66 -5.87
C PHE A 65 3.77 -14.03 -5.08
N GLN A 66 2.60 -14.67 -5.15
CA GLN A 66 1.44 -14.27 -4.35
C GLN A 66 1.51 -14.99 -3.00
N SER A 67 1.54 -14.21 -1.92
CA SER A 67 1.47 -14.67 -0.54
C SER A 67 0.18 -14.14 0.10
N MET A 68 -0.45 -14.95 0.93
CA MET A 68 -1.65 -14.56 1.69
C MET A 68 -1.48 -14.86 3.17
N SER A 69 -2.04 -13.98 4.01
CA SER A 69 -2.15 -14.21 5.44
C SER A 69 -2.90 -15.52 5.72
N ARG A 70 -2.54 -16.20 6.80
CA ARG A 70 -3.32 -17.36 7.28
C ARG A 70 -4.70 -16.91 7.73
N LYS A 71 -5.70 -17.74 7.50
CA LYS A 71 -7.08 -17.45 7.89
C LYS A 71 -7.16 -17.19 9.41
N GLY A 72 -7.72 -16.03 9.76
CA GLY A 72 -7.89 -15.62 11.16
C GLY A 72 -6.60 -15.11 11.84
N ASN A 73 -5.49 -14.95 11.14
CA ASN A 73 -4.24 -14.42 11.70
C ASN A 73 -3.98 -12.99 11.22
N CYS A 74 -4.41 -12.01 12.02
CA CYS A 74 -4.19 -10.59 11.76
C CYS A 74 -2.71 -10.17 11.85
N HIS A 75 -1.86 -10.91 12.57
CA HIS A 75 -0.44 -10.58 12.69
C HIS A 75 0.30 -10.64 11.36
N ASP A 76 -0.14 -11.50 10.44
CA ASP A 76 0.48 -11.65 9.13
C ASP A 76 0.30 -10.39 8.24
N ASN A 77 -0.64 -9.49 8.56
CA ASN A 77 -0.91 -8.24 7.83
C ASN A 77 -0.78 -6.97 8.69
N SER A 78 -0.09 -7.07 9.82
CA SER A 78 0.01 -6.00 10.82
C SER A 78 0.57 -4.67 10.30
N VAL A 79 1.42 -4.71 9.27
CA VAL A 79 2.01 -3.50 8.68
C VAL A 79 0.98 -2.64 7.99
N MET A 80 0.09 -3.25 7.21
CA MET A 80 -1.01 -2.53 6.55
C MET A 80 -2.06 -2.06 7.55
N GLU A 81 -2.39 -2.87 8.53
CA GLU A 81 -3.31 -2.49 9.61
C GLU A 81 -2.77 -1.29 10.41
N ASN A 82 -1.47 -1.29 10.71
CA ASN A 82 -0.81 -0.16 11.37
C ASN A 82 -0.88 1.11 10.52
N PHE A 83 -0.61 1.02 9.23
CA PHE A 83 -0.73 2.16 8.32
C PHE A 83 -2.16 2.74 8.32
N PHE A 84 -3.18 1.90 8.16
CA PHE A 84 -4.57 2.36 8.17
C PHE A 84 -4.98 2.95 9.53
N GLY A 85 -4.50 2.37 10.63
CA GLY A 85 -4.73 2.91 11.98
C GLY A 85 -4.16 4.32 12.13
N ILE A 86 -2.92 4.53 11.73
CA ILE A 86 -2.25 5.84 11.77
C ILE A 86 -2.97 6.84 10.85
N MET A 87 -3.27 6.45 9.62
CA MET A 87 -3.98 7.31 8.68
C MET A 87 -5.33 7.77 9.23
N LYS A 88 -6.11 6.86 9.82
CA LYS A 88 -7.39 7.22 10.44
C LYS A 88 -7.24 8.19 11.60
N GLN A 89 -6.24 8.00 12.44
CA GLN A 89 -5.98 8.91 13.56
C GLN A 89 -5.52 10.30 13.10
N GLU A 90 -4.69 10.36 12.08
CA GLU A 90 -4.07 11.63 11.66
C GLU A 90 -4.93 12.45 10.70
N MET A 91 -5.83 11.81 9.93
CA MET A 91 -6.61 12.54 8.93
C MET A 91 -8.12 12.29 8.92
N TYR A 92 -8.62 11.28 9.64
CA TYR A 92 -10.03 10.91 9.56
C TYR A 92 -10.80 11.16 10.86
N TYR A 93 -10.31 10.70 12.01
CA TYR A 93 -11.03 10.88 13.27
C TYR A 93 -11.10 12.34 13.70
N GLY A 94 -12.29 12.78 14.09
CA GLY A 94 -12.54 14.17 14.53
C GLY A 94 -12.70 15.17 13.38
N VAL A 95 -12.66 14.72 12.13
CA VAL A 95 -12.88 15.56 10.94
C VAL A 95 -14.22 15.20 10.30
N VAL A 96 -14.98 16.20 9.90
CA VAL A 96 -16.24 16.03 9.15
C VAL A 96 -15.95 16.23 7.67
N TYR A 97 -16.28 15.22 6.87
CA TYR A 97 -16.20 15.29 5.41
C TYR A 97 -17.59 15.44 4.82
N TYR A 98 -17.78 16.42 3.96
CA TYR A 98 -19.08 16.75 3.37
C TYR A 98 -19.29 16.09 2.01
N SER A 99 -18.23 15.57 1.39
CA SER A 99 -18.32 14.87 0.10
C SER A 99 -17.22 13.80 -0.03
N TYR A 100 -17.47 12.86 -0.95
CA TYR A 100 -16.46 11.88 -1.33
C TYR A 100 -15.21 12.54 -1.94
N GLU A 101 -15.40 13.55 -2.78
CA GLU A 101 -14.32 14.29 -3.43
C GLU A 101 -13.40 14.94 -2.40
N GLN A 102 -13.97 15.54 -1.35
CA GLN A 102 -13.20 16.14 -0.25
C GLN A 102 -12.39 15.08 0.50
N LEU A 103 -13.00 13.95 0.83
CA LEU A 103 -12.31 12.84 1.49
C LEU A 103 -11.20 12.28 0.62
N LYS A 104 -11.47 12.05 -0.67
CA LYS A 104 -10.48 11.54 -1.63
C LYS A 104 -9.28 12.46 -1.76
N GLU A 105 -9.51 13.75 -1.92
CA GLU A 105 -8.44 14.75 -2.00
C GLU A 105 -7.58 14.76 -0.71
N THR A 106 -8.22 14.65 0.45
CA THR A 106 -7.50 14.59 1.73
C THR A 106 -6.68 13.31 1.86
N ILE A 107 -7.19 12.17 1.40
CA ILE A 107 -6.43 10.92 1.35
C ILE A 107 -5.21 11.06 0.43
N ASP A 108 -5.38 11.61 -0.76
CA ASP A 108 -4.29 11.81 -1.72
C ASP A 108 -3.19 12.72 -1.13
N LYS A 109 -3.57 13.82 -0.48
CA LYS A 109 -2.64 14.71 0.23
C LYS A 109 -1.95 14.02 1.39
N TYR A 110 -2.69 13.23 2.17
CA TYR A 110 -2.12 12.48 3.28
C TYR A 110 -1.11 11.44 2.83
N ILE A 111 -1.39 10.67 1.80
CA ILE A 111 -0.47 9.66 1.28
C ILE A 111 0.82 10.33 0.79
N LYS A 112 0.73 11.46 0.11
CA LYS A 112 1.92 12.24 -0.29
C LYS A 112 2.73 12.70 0.93
N TYR A 113 2.07 13.28 1.93
CA TYR A 113 2.71 13.66 3.19
C TYR A 113 3.38 12.46 3.87
N TYR A 114 2.66 11.33 3.98
CA TYR A 114 3.17 10.11 4.59
C TYR A 114 4.45 9.61 3.91
N LYS A 115 4.48 9.61 2.59
CA LYS A 115 5.64 9.15 1.81
C LYS A 115 6.84 10.08 1.93
N GLU A 116 6.63 11.38 1.82
CA GLU A 116 7.69 12.38 1.61
C GLU A 116 8.10 13.11 2.89
N LYS A 117 7.22 13.23 3.87
CA LYS A 117 7.41 14.10 5.05
C LYS A 117 7.32 13.39 6.39
N ARG A 118 6.46 12.37 6.49
CA ARG A 118 6.19 11.73 7.77
C ARG A 118 7.38 10.85 8.20
N ILE A 119 8.12 11.33 9.19
CA ILE A 119 9.26 10.59 9.75
C ILE A 119 8.80 9.39 10.58
N LYS A 120 9.65 8.36 10.62
CA LYS A 120 9.43 7.13 11.40
C LYS A 120 10.72 6.74 12.14
N GLU A 121 10.59 6.47 13.43
CA GLU A 121 11.71 6.02 14.25
C GLU A 121 12.39 4.77 13.67
N LYS A 122 11.59 3.78 13.25
CA LYS A 122 12.09 2.54 12.62
C LYS A 122 12.83 2.74 11.30
N LEU A 123 12.72 3.91 10.69
CA LEU A 123 13.46 4.29 9.48
C LEU A 123 14.58 5.30 9.79
N GLY A 124 15.07 5.31 11.04
CA GLY A 124 16.11 6.24 11.45
C GLY A 124 15.65 7.70 11.43
N TRP A 125 14.41 7.95 11.78
CA TRP A 125 13.77 9.28 11.76
C TRP A 125 13.67 9.92 10.37
N MET A 126 13.68 9.08 9.33
CA MET A 126 13.45 9.49 7.93
C MET A 126 12.02 9.20 7.49
N SER A 127 11.57 9.92 6.47
CA SER A 127 10.37 9.53 5.73
C SER A 127 10.62 8.28 4.87
N PRO A 128 9.58 7.56 4.43
CA PRO A 128 9.75 6.40 3.55
C PRO A 128 10.59 6.69 2.30
N VAL A 129 10.39 7.82 1.65
CA VAL A 129 11.15 8.21 0.45
C VAL A 129 12.60 8.53 0.80
N GLU A 130 12.86 9.30 1.85
CA GLU A 130 14.23 9.61 2.30
C GLU A 130 14.99 8.34 2.65
N TYR A 131 14.35 7.41 3.36
CA TYR A 131 14.97 6.13 3.69
C TYR A 131 15.33 5.32 2.46
N ARG A 132 14.42 5.22 1.47
CA ARG A 132 14.71 4.56 0.20
C ARG A 132 15.90 5.18 -0.51
N LEU A 133 15.96 6.51 -0.58
CA LEU A 133 17.06 7.22 -1.22
C LEU A 133 18.38 6.99 -0.48
N SER A 134 18.38 6.93 0.84
CA SER A 134 19.56 6.62 1.64
C SER A 134 20.12 5.22 1.36
N LEU A 135 19.24 4.23 1.16
CA LEU A 135 19.63 2.87 0.80
C LEU A 135 20.26 2.79 -0.60
N LEU A 136 19.77 3.60 -1.55
CA LEU A 136 20.28 3.64 -2.92
C LEU A 136 21.63 4.38 -3.00
N ALA A 137 21.91 5.28 -2.06
CA ALA A 137 23.17 6.03 -1.99
C ALA A 137 24.29 5.28 -1.26
N ALA A 138 23.94 4.22 -0.53
CA ALA A 138 24.90 3.34 0.15
C ALA A 138 25.44 2.26 -0.81
#